data_13b061cfa109b054f93f1623e5b6d500
#
_entry.id   13b061cfa109b054f93f1623e5b6d500
#
_cell.length_a   1.000
_cell.length_b   1.000
_cell.length_c   1.000
_cell.angle_alpha   90.00
_cell.angle_beta   90.00
_cell.angle_gamma   90.00
#
_symmetry.space_group_name_H-M   'P 1'
#
loop_
_entity.id
_entity.type
_entity.pdbx_description
1 polymer ?
#
loop_
_entity_poly.entity_id
_entity_poly.type
_entity_poly.pdbx_seq_one_letter_code
_entity_poly.pdbx_strand_id
1 'polypeptide(L)'
;MPTILHVDESSVGLLLEATLNRAGHRVLSADNVVETLQVLARERVDLVIYDDGMPGMTGSAFLTLLQRERHAVPVIVLTNCASIEQAVTAMKAGAVDFIPKPVNPQQLQLAVERALDFARLQRANETPRRQLTAIGSTDHGGAAPIPPGAVVLTSLNIDEAERALILRALEVTKNNRTRTAQLLGISVRTLRNKLNGPRRIEVA
;
A
#
# COMPACT_ATOMS: atom_id res chain seq x y z
N MET A 1 -15.98 -14.73 3.71
CA MET A 1 -15.64 -14.51 5.12
C MET A 1 -14.16 -14.23 5.18
N PRO A 2 -13.72 -13.02 5.58
CA PRO A 2 -12.29 -12.70 5.67
C PRO A 2 -11.61 -13.51 6.77
N THR A 3 -10.34 -13.91 6.50
CA THR A 3 -9.50 -14.64 7.47
C THR A 3 -8.48 -13.67 8.06
N ILE A 4 -8.49 -13.54 9.37
CA ILE A 4 -7.60 -12.66 10.14
C ILE A 4 -6.64 -13.53 10.94
N LEU A 5 -5.34 -13.27 10.85
CA LEU A 5 -4.33 -13.91 11.66
C LEU A 5 -3.96 -12.98 12.81
N HIS A 6 -4.22 -13.42 14.04
CA HIS A 6 -3.81 -12.74 15.24
C HIS A 6 -2.48 -13.32 15.74
N VAL A 7 -1.48 -12.47 15.95
CA VAL A 7 -0.14 -12.87 16.39
C VAL A 7 0.11 -12.26 17.75
N ASP A 8 0.03 -13.11 18.80
CA ASP A 8 0.17 -12.72 20.21
C ASP A 8 0.63 -13.94 21.02
N GLU A 9 1.63 -13.77 21.88
CA GLU A 9 2.11 -14.80 22.79
C GLU A 9 1.20 -14.96 24.04
N SER A 10 0.36 -13.97 24.31
CA SER A 10 -0.43 -13.93 25.54
C SER A 10 -1.85 -14.46 25.34
N SER A 11 -2.37 -15.18 26.34
CA SER A 11 -3.78 -15.61 26.41
C SER A 11 -4.81 -14.45 26.46
N VAL A 12 -4.35 -13.19 26.40
CA VAL A 12 -5.21 -11.98 26.34
C VAL A 12 -5.90 -11.85 24.99
N GLY A 13 -5.43 -12.56 23.96
CA GLY A 13 -6.02 -12.61 22.62
C GLY A 13 -7.46 -13.09 22.56
N LEU A 14 -7.95 -13.84 23.55
CA LEU A 14 -9.29 -14.43 23.57
C LEU A 14 -10.42 -13.40 23.42
N LEU A 15 -10.29 -12.22 24.03
CA LEU A 15 -11.31 -11.16 23.91
C LEU A 15 -11.31 -10.54 22.52
N LEU A 16 -10.13 -10.34 21.94
CA LEU A 16 -9.96 -9.84 20.59
C LEU A 16 -10.52 -10.84 19.58
N GLU A 17 -10.17 -12.11 19.70
CA GLU A 17 -10.68 -13.18 18.85
C GLU A 17 -12.20 -13.30 18.95
N ALA A 18 -12.77 -13.26 20.15
CA ALA A 18 -14.23 -13.29 20.36
C ALA A 18 -14.91 -12.08 19.67
N THR A 19 -14.28 -10.91 19.72
CA THR A 19 -14.81 -9.70 19.07
C THR A 19 -14.80 -9.85 17.54
N LEU A 20 -13.72 -10.34 16.97
CA LEU A 20 -13.57 -10.55 15.53
C LEU A 20 -14.48 -11.68 15.01
N ASN A 21 -14.57 -12.78 15.75
CA ASN A 21 -15.50 -13.89 15.41
C ASN A 21 -16.96 -13.42 15.43
N ARG A 22 -17.33 -12.58 16.41
CA ARG A 22 -18.67 -11.97 16.49
C ARG A 22 -18.97 -11.03 15.32
N ALA A 23 -17.95 -10.37 14.78
CA ALA A 23 -18.02 -9.53 13.60
C ALA A 23 -18.06 -10.35 12.28
N GLY A 24 -18.05 -11.68 12.34
CA GLY A 24 -18.15 -12.55 11.18
C GLY A 24 -16.83 -12.82 10.47
N HIS A 25 -15.70 -12.68 11.15
CA HIS A 25 -14.37 -13.02 10.62
C HIS A 25 -13.94 -14.42 11.09
N ARG A 26 -13.17 -15.13 10.26
CA ARG A 26 -12.45 -16.34 10.67
C ARG A 26 -11.13 -15.88 11.30
N VAL A 27 -10.89 -16.24 12.56
CA VAL A 27 -9.65 -15.89 13.26
C VAL A 27 -8.75 -17.11 13.36
N LEU A 28 -7.48 -16.93 13.01
CA LEU A 28 -6.37 -17.85 13.22
C LEU A 28 -5.42 -17.20 14.21
N SER A 29 -4.76 -17.98 15.03
CA SER A 29 -3.79 -17.52 16.03
C SER A 29 -2.40 -18.06 15.71
N ALA A 30 -1.38 -17.30 16.05
CA ALA A 30 0.02 -17.72 16.03
C ALA A 30 0.74 -17.13 17.25
N ASP A 31 1.51 -17.94 17.95
CA ASP A 31 2.19 -17.53 19.18
C ASP A 31 3.57 -16.91 18.93
N ASN A 32 4.06 -16.98 17.69
CA ASN A 32 5.37 -16.45 17.33
C ASN A 32 5.47 -16.19 15.82
N VAL A 33 6.57 -15.54 15.42
CA VAL A 33 6.81 -15.14 14.03
C VAL A 33 7.02 -16.36 13.11
N VAL A 34 7.64 -17.43 13.59
CA VAL A 34 7.87 -18.64 12.77
C VAL A 34 6.54 -19.30 12.42
N GLU A 35 5.67 -19.45 13.40
CA GLU A 35 4.32 -19.96 13.19
C GLU A 35 3.50 -19.06 12.28
N THR A 36 3.61 -17.73 12.47
CA THR A 36 2.98 -16.74 11.57
C THR A 36 3.35 -16.99 10.11
N LEU A 37 4.63 -17.16 9.80
CA LEU A 37 5.08 -17.44 8.43
C LEU A 37 4.57 -18.79 7.92
N GLN A 38 4.48 -19.81 8.76
CA GLN A 38 3.92 -21.12 8.40
C GLN A 38 2.44 -21.01 8.06
N VAL A 39 1.67 -20.25 8.84
CA VAL A 39 0.24 -20.00 8.57
C VAL A 39 0.09 -19.23 7.28
N LEU A 40 0.86 -18.16 7.06
CA LEU A 40 0.82 -17.35 5.83
C LEU A 40 1.20 -18.16 4.57
N ALA A 41 2.03 -19.20 4.72
CA ALA A 41 2.40 -20.09 3.61
C ALA A 41 1.31 -21.12 3.27
N ARG A 42 0.46 -21.50 4.23
CA ARG A 42 -0.53 -22.57 4.09
C ARG A 42 -1.95 -22.06 3.90
N GLU A 43 -2.28 -20.94 4.53
CA GLU A 43 -3.62 -20.38 4.60
C GLU A 43 -3.69 -19.04 3.87
N ARG A 44 -4.84 -18.77 3.26
CA ARG A 44 -5.11 -17.45 2.71
C ARG A 44 -5.53 -16.51 3.82
N VAL A 45 -4.62 -15.64 4.25
CA VAL A 45 -4.86 -14.61 5.26
C VAL A 45 -5.18 -13.27 4.56
N ASP A 46 -6.23 -12.60 5.01
CA ASP A 46 -6.66 -11.30 4.47
C ASP A 46 -6.15 -10.12 5.27
N LEU A 47 -5.82 -10.33 6.56
CA LEU A 47 -5.31 -9.31 7.48
C LEU A 47 -4.48 -9.99 8.59
N VAL A 48 -3.36 -9.37 8.98
CA VAL A 48 -2.60 -9.74 10.18
C VAL A 48 -2.79 -8.67 11.25
N ILE A 49 -3.05 -9.08 12.48
CA ILE A 49 -3.03 -8.24 13.68
C ILE A 49 -1.83 -8.70 14.51
N TYR A 50 -0.83 -7.84 14.64
CA TYR A 50 0.45 -8.16 15.29
C TYR A 50 0.59 -7.42 16.61
N ASP A 51 0.91 -8.12 17.69
CA ASP A 51 1.25 -7.53 18.98
C ASP A 51 2.72 -7.10 19.01
N ASP A 52 2.99 -5.79 19.12
CA ASP A 52 4.34 -5.24 19.25
C ASP A 52 5.00 -5.55 20.62
N GLY A 53 4.23 -6.07 21.57
CA GLY A 53 4.74 -6.55 22.86
C GLY A 53 5.38 -7.93 22.81
N MET A 54 5.44 -8.58 21.66
CA MET A 54 6.04 -9.88 21.50
C MET A 54 7.56 -9.86 21.72
N PRO A 55 8.12 -10.85 22.43
CA PRO A 55 9.56 -10.91 22.63
C PRO A 55 10.31 -11.16 21.32
N GLY A 56 11.45 -10.50 21.17
CA GLY A 56 12.41 -10.77 20.10
C GLY A 56 12.15 -10.05 18.76
N MET A 57 10.97 -9.46 18.53
CA MET A 57 10.70 -8.75 17.28
C MET A 57 9.73 -7.59 17.47
N THR A 58 10.14 -6.39 17.05
CA THR A 58 9.26 -5.22 17.02
C THR A 58 8.33 -5.27 15.82
N GLY A 59 7.19 -4.54 15.87
CA GLY A 59 6.25 -4.47 14.76
C GLY A 59 6.89 -3.97 13.46
N SER A 60 7.81 -3.02 13.52
CA SER A 60 8.54 -2.52 12.35
C SER A 60 9.48 -3.59 11.75
N ALA A 61 10.14 -4.39 12.58
CA ALA A 61 10.98 -5.50 12.13
C ALA A 61 10.13 -6.62 11.50
N PHE A 62 8.98 -6.92 12.09
CA PHE A 62 8.01 -7.87 11.54
C PHE A 62 7.48 -7.43 10.16
N LEU A 63 7.11 -6.17 10.00
CA LEU A 63 6.67 -5.62 8.72
C LEU A 63 7.78 -5.73 7.66
N THR A 64 9.02 -5.42 8.02
CA THR A 64 10.17 -5.57 7.12
C THR A 64 10.39 -7.03 6.72
N LEU A 65 10.21 -7.97 7.65
CA LEU A 65 10.31 -9.41 7.37
C LEU A 65 9.23 -9.85 6.37
N LEU A 66 7.97 -9.46 6.57
CA LEU A 66 6.88 -9.80 5.65
C LEU A 66 7.15 -9.29 4.22
N GLN A 67 7.70 -8.07 4.10
CA GLN A 67 8.08 -7.52 2.80
C GLN A 67 9.20 -8.34 2.12
N ARG A 68 10.22 -8.76 2.88
CA ARG A 68 11.30 -9.63 2.37
C ARG A 68 10.79 -10.97 1.89
N GLU A 69 9.89 -11.58 2.65
CA GLU A 69 9.23 -12.85 2.32
C GLU A 69 8.12 -12.70 1.26
N ARG A 70 7.91 -11.47 0.73
CA ARG A 70 6.92 -11.13 -0.30
C ARG A 70 5.47 -11.44 0.10
N HIS A 71 5.17 -11.39 1.37
CA HIS A 71 3.79 -11.47 1.86
C HIS A 71 3.11 -10.10 1.74
N ALA A 72 2.24 -9.95 0.74
CA ALA A 72 1.44 -8.73 0.51
C ALA A 72 0.14 -8.77 1.32
N VAL A 73 0.24 -8.93 2.65
CA VAL A 73 -0.90 -8.93 3.56
C VAL A 73 -0.90 -7.63 4.37
N PRO A 74 -2.04 -6.94 4.53
CA PRO A 74 -2.11 -5.77 5.40
C PRO A 74 -1.87 -6.15 6.86
N VAL A 75 -1.21 -5.27 7.62
CA VAL A 75 -0.88 -5.49 9.03
C VAL A 75 -1.40 -4.33 9.87
N ILE A 76 -2.13 -4.65 10.94
CA ILE A 76 -2.44 -3.74 12.05
C ILE A 76 -1.50 -4.08 13.20
N VAL A 77 -0.84 -3.06 13.78
CA VAL A 77 0.06 -3.25 14.92
C VAL A 77 -0.64 -2.83 16.21
N LEU A 78 -0.70 -3.74 17.20
CA LEU A 78 -1.15 -3.44 18.56
C LEU A 78 0.07 -3.13 19.43
N THR A 79 0.04 -2.05 20.23
CA THR A 79 1.19 -1.66 21.05
C THR A 79 0.83 -1.21 22.45
N ASN A 80 1.71 -1.47 23.39
CA ASN A 80 1.64 -0.93 24.76
C ASN A 80 2.21 0.50 24.85
N CYS A 81 2.96 0.94 23.84
CA CYS A 81 3.62 2.24 23.82
C CYS A 81 3.03 3.14 22.72
N ALA A 82 2.17 4.07 23.10
CA ALA A 82 1.49 4.99 22.18
C ALA A 82 2.35 6.24 21.86
N SER A 83 3.66 6.08 21.58
CA SER A 83 4.44 7.22 21.14
C SER A 83 4.18 7.54 19.66
N ILE A 84 4.08 8.83 19.34
CA ILE A 84 3.89 9.31 17.96
C ILE A 84 5.03 8.80 17.05
N GLU A 85 6.25 8.74 17.57
CA GLU A 85 7.43 8.30 16.83
C GLU A 85 7.33 6.81 16.40
N GLN A 86 6.85 5.95 17.30
CA GLN A 86 6.65 4.53 17.00
C GLN A 86 5.51 4.32 16.01
N ALA A 87 4.41 5.05 16.14
CA ALA A 87 3.32 5.03 15.19
C ALA A 87 3.80 5.43 13.79
N VAL A 88 4.55 6.53 13.68
CA VAL A 88 5.13 7.00 12.41
C VAL A 88 6.10 5.95 11.83
N THR A 89 6.90 5.31 12.68
CA THR A 89 7.84 4.27 12.25
C THR A 89 7.11 3.03 11.71
N ALA A 90 6.08 2.56 12.39
CA ALA A 90 5.25 1.43 11.95
C ALA A 90 4.54 1.74 10.63
N MET A 91 3.96 2.94 10.48
CA MET A 91 3.31 3.36 9.24
C MET A 91 4.30 3.47 8.07
N LYS A 92 5.51 3.99 8.30
CA LYS A 92 6.58 4.02 7.28
C LYS A 92 7.07 2.62 6.91
N ALA A 93 7.05 1.68 7.84
CA ALA A 93 7.38 0.27 7.60
C ALA A 93 6.25 -0.49 6.88
N GLY A 94 5.10 0.14 6.62
CA GLY A 94 4.00 -0.43 5.84
C GLY A 94 2.84 -0.98 6.66
N ALA A 95 2.72 -0.63 7.96
CA ALA A 95 1.50 -0.91 8.72
C ALA A 95 0.30 -0.15 8.11
N VAL A 96 -0.86 -0.79 8.06
CA VAL A 96 -2.10 -0.16 7.59
C VAL A 96 -2.74 0.66 8.72
N ASP A 97 -2.60 0.19 9.95
CA ASP A 97 -3.07 0.93 11.13
C ASP A 97 -2.23 0.55 12.37
N PHE A 98 -2.36 1.36 13.42
CA PHE A 98 -1.62 1.24 14.67
C PHE A 98 -2.55 1.55 15.84
N ILE A 99 -2.78 0.58 16.74
CA ILE A 99 -3.76 0.68 17.82
C ILE A 99 -3.07 0.56 19.18
N PRO A 100 -3.21 1.58 20.04
CA PRO A 100 -2.71 1.49 21.41
C PRO A 100 -3.53 0.51 22.25
N LYS A 101 -2.86 -0.23 23.13
CA LYS A 101 -3.51 -1.00 24.19
C LYS A 101 -3.84 -0.10 25.41
N PRO A 102 -4.97 -0.31 26.09
CA PRO A 102 -5.95 -1.38 25.91
C PRO A 102 -6.81 -1.18 24.66
N VAL A 103 -6.99 -2.25 23.90
CA VAL A 103 -7.71 -2.21 22.62
C VAL A 103 -9.20 -1.99 22.84
N ASN A 104 -9.74 -0.91 22.30
CA ASN A 104 -11.17 -0.68 22.27
C ASN A 104 -11.81 -1.54 21.15
N PRO A 105 -12.85 -2.37 21.45
CA PRO A 105 -13.49 -3.22 20.45
C PRO A 105 -14.05 -2.47 19.23
N GLN A 106 -14.63 -1.28 19.44
CA GLN A 106 -15.19 -0.47 18.35
C GLN A 106 -14.05 0.10 17.45
N GLN A 107 -12.96 0.55 18.05
CA GLN A 107 -11.79 1.04 17.33
C GLN A 107 -11.15 -0.09 16.51
N LEU A 108 -11.02 -1.28 17.09
CA LEU A 108 -10.51 -2.46 16.42
C LEU A 108 -11.36 -2.81 15.20
N GLN A 109 -12.69 -2.88 15.38
CA GLN A 109 -13.60 -3.22 14.28
C GLN A 109 -13.46 -2.24 13.12
N LEU A 110 -13.44 -0.94 13.40
CA LEU A 110 -13.28 0.09 12.37
C LEU A 110 -11.92 0.00 11.65
N ALA A 111 -10.84 -0.30 12.37
CA ALA A 111 -9.52 -0.48 11.79
C ALA A 111 -9.46 -1.73 10.90
N VAL A 112 -10.08 -2.82 11.33
CA VAL A 112 -10.18 -4.07 10.56
C VAL A 112 -10.96 -3.86 9.26
N GLU A 113 -12.11 -3.19 9.31
CA GLU A 113 -12.92 -2.88 8.12
C GLU A 113 -12.09 -2.07 7.11
N ARG A 114 -11.42 -0.99 7.55
CA ARG A 114 -10.55 -0.16 6.70
C ARG A 114 -9.39 -0.95 6.10
N ALA A 115 -8.74 -1.79 6.89
CA ALA A 115 -7.62 -2.61 6.42
C ALA A 115 -8.05 -3.65 5.37
N LEU A 116 -9.20 -4.27 5.56
CA LEU A 116 -9.76 -5.23 4.60
C LEU A 116 -10.20 -4.55 3.30
N ASP A 117 -10.79 -3.36 3.36
CA ASP A 117 -11.15 -2.59 2.17
C ASP A 117 -9.90 -2.13 1.41
N PHE A 118 -8.86 -1.67 2.12
CA PHE A 118 -7.57 -1.36 1.51
C PHE A 118 -6.97 -2.57 0.78
N ALA A 119 -6.98 -3.76 1.41
CA ALA A 119 -6.51 -4.99 0.78
C ALA A 119 -7.31 -5.37 -0.48
N ARG A 120 -8.63 -5.17 -0.47
CA ARG A 120 -9.49 -5.41 -1.64
C ARG A 120 -9.13 -4.49 -2.79
N LEU A 121 -8.94 -3.20 -2.51
CA LEU A 121 -8.56 -2.21 -3.53
C LEU A 121 -7.16 -2.49 -4.11
N GLN A 122 -6.20 -2.87 -3.28
CA GLN A 122 -4.86 -3.26 -3.77
C GLN A 122 -4.93 -4.48 -4.69
N ARG A 123 -5.63 -5.54 -4.29
CA ARG A 123 -5.80 -6.75 -5.11
C ARG A 123 -6.54 -6.45 -6.42
N ALA A 124 -7.54 -5.58 -6.41
CA ALA A 124 -8.24 -5.16 -7.63
C ALA A 124 -7.32 -4.43 -8.61
N ASN A 125 -6.36 -3.66 -8.11
CA ASN A 125 -5.36 -2.97 -8.93
C ASN A 125 -4.22 -3.89 -9.43
N GLU A 126 -3.93 -5.01 -8.74
CA GLU A 126 -2.90 -5.97 -9.14
C GLU A 126 -3.39 -6.93 -10.25
N THR A 127 -4.69 -7.20 -10.31
CA THR A 127 -5.28 -8.14 -11.30
C THR A 127 -5.03 -7.70 -12.75
N PRO A 128 -5.19 -6.42 -13.14
CA PRO A 128 -4.82 -5.96 -14.48
C PRO A 128 -3.33 -6.07 -14.77
N ARG A 129 -2.48 -5.86 -13.75
CA ARG A 129 -1.02 -5.88 -13.90
C ARG A 129 -0.48 -7.30 -14.11
N ARG A 130 -1.07 -8.32 -13.48
CA ARG A 130 -0.71 -9.73 -13.69
C ARG A 130 -1.15 -10.26 -15.07
N GLN A 131 -2.26 -9.79 -15.59
CA GLN A 131 -2.70 -10.12 -16.96
C GLN A 131 -1.77 -9.50 -18.02
N LEU A 132 -1.25 -8.30 -17.78
CA LEU A 132 -0.27 -7.66 -18.66
C LEU A 132 1.11 -8.32 -18.63
N THR A 133 1.55 -8.88 -17.50
CA THR A 133 2.84 -9.61 -17.40
C THR A 133 2.74 -11.06 -17.91
N ALA A 134 1.57 -11.68 -17.87
CA ALA A 134 1.36 -13.01 -18.44
C ALA A 134 1.30 -13.01 -19.98
N ILE A 135 1.06 -11.87 -20.60
CA ILE A 135 1.05 -11.67 -22.06
C ILE A 135 2.46 -11.32 -22.60
N GLY A 136 3.43 -11.05 -21.69
CA GLY A 136 4.78 -10.56 -22.01
C GLY A 136 5.84 -11.60 -22.37
N SER A 137 5.48 -12.85 -22.68
CA SER A 137 6.46 -13.87 -23.13
C SER A 137 6.07 -14.57 -24.44
N THR A 138 5.39 -13.89 -25.33
CA THR A 138 5.33 -14.29 -26.74
C THR A 138 5.56 -13.07 -27.60
N ASP A 139 6.63 -13.15 -28.34
CA ASP A 139 7.09 -12.35 -29.44
C ASP A 139 5.95 -11.80 -30.34
N HIS A 140 6.07 -10.53 -30.76
CA HIS A 140 5.34 -9.82 -31.80
C HIS A 140 3.92 -9.26 -31.54
N GLY A 141 3.87 -7.93 -31.35
CA GLY A 141 2.96 -7.09 -32.14
C GLY A 141 1.48 -7.13 -31.78
N GLY A 142 1.10 -6.53 -30.67
CA GLY A 142 -0.30 -6.27 -30.36
C GLY A 142 -0.51 -5.51 -29.06
N ALA A 143 0.16 -4.39 -28.88
CA ALA A 143 -0.22 -3.47 -27.82
C ALA A 143 -1.67 -3.04 -28.05
N ALA A 144 -2.55 -3.33 -27.09
CA ALA A 144 -3.90 -2.75 -27.10
C ALA A 144 -3.78 -1.25 -27.38
N PRO A 145 -4.59 -0.67 -28.24
CA PRO A 145 -4.46 0.72 -28.62
C PRO A 145 -4.56 1.59 -27.37
N ILE A 146 -3.47 2.28 -27.06
CA ILE A 146 -3.41 3.23 -25.95
C ILE A 146 -4.46 4.30 -26.24
N PRO A 147 -5.43 4.55 -25.33
CA PRO A 147 -6.47 5.54 -25.57
C PRO A 147 -5.86 6.89 -25.95
N PRO A 148 -6.41 7.62 -26.90
CA PRO A 148 -5.90 8.92 -27.28
C PRO A 148 -5.90 9.85 -26.06
N GLY A 149 -4.71 10.29 -25.63
CA GLY A 149 -4.53 11.12 -24.44
C GLY A 149 -3.88 10.42 -23.24
N ALA A 150 -3.71 9.11 -23.25
CA ALA A 150 -3.00 8.41 -22.20
C ALA A 150 -1.50 8.77 -22.19
N VAL A 151 -0.93 8.91 -20.98
CA VAL A 151 0.52 9.04 -20.77
C VAL A 151 1.03 7.71 -20.25
N VAL A 152 1.89 7.06 -21.02
CA VAL A 152 2.55 5.82 -20.58
C VAL A 152 3.78 6.20 -19.77
N LEU A 153 3.78 5.80 -18.48
CA LEU A 153 4.92 5.97 -17.60
C LEU A 153 5.75 4.68 -17.62
N THR A 154 7.00 4.79 -18.01
CA THR A 154 7.95 3.67 -18.04
C THR A 154 8.69 3.50 -16.71
N SER A 155 8.50 4.43 -15.76
CA SER A 155 9.15 4.45 -14.45
C SER A 155 8.18 4.95 -13.39
N LEU A 156 8.39 4.53 -12.12
CA LEU A 156 7.67 5.02 -10.94
C LEU A 156 8.35 6.28 -10.33
N ASN A 157 9.27 6.88 -11.06
CA ASN A 157 9.91 8.12 -10.63
C ASN A 157 8.95 9.30 -10.82
N ILE A 158 8.64 10.02 -9.73
CA ILE A 158 7.72 11.16 -9.72
C ILE A 158 8.22 12.28 -10.67
N ASP A 159 9.52 12.54 -10.73
CA ASP A 159 10.11 13.56 -11.59
C ASP A 159 9.90 13.22 -13.09
N GLU A 160 10.02 11.93 -13.44
CA GLU A 160 9.78 11.46 -14.82
C GLU A 160 8.29 11.48 -15.17
N ALA A 161 7.42 11.09 -14.25
CA ALA A 161 5.98 11.16 -14.42
C ALA A 161 5.51 12.60 -14.64
N GLU A 162 6.00 13.52 -13.82
CA GLU A 162 5.69 14.94 -13.94
C GLU A 162 6.19 15.52 -15.28
N ARG A 163 7.40 15.15 -15.71
CA ARG A 163 7.96 15.55 -16.99
C ARG A 163 7.10 15.07 -18.16
N ALA A 164 6.68 13.81 -18.14
CA ALA A 164 5.83 13.23 -19.18
C ALA A 164 4.47 13.95 -19.26
N LEU A 165 3.86 14.27 -18.11
CA LEU A 165 2.61 15.02 -18.03
C LEU A 165 2.75 16.46 -18.57
N ILE A 166 3.84 17.17 -18.24
CA ILE A 166 4.10 18.51 -18.73
C ILE A 166 4.28 18.51 -20.25
N LEU A 167 5.08 17.60 -20.81
CA LEU A 167 5.29 17.47 -22.24
C LEU A 167 3.99 17.19 -22.97
N ARG A 168 3.21 16.24 -22.47
CA ARG A 168 1.91 15.91 -23.07
C ARG A 168 0.92 17.07 -23.04
N ALA A 169 0.86 17.82 -21.93
CA ALA A 169 0.02 19.00 -21.82
C ALA A 169 0.45 20.12 -22.78
N LEU A 170 1.76 20.31 -23.02
CA LEU A 170 2.29 21.26 -24.01
C LEU A 170 1.91 20.85 -25.44
N GLU A 171 2.00 19.58 -25.79
CA GLU A 171 1.55 19.07 -27.09
C GLU A 171 0.08 19.36 -27.34
N VAL A 172 -0.80 18.97 -26.38
CA VAL A 172 -2.25 19.16 -26.45
C VAL A 172 -2.62 20.64 -26.58
N THR A 173 -1.88 21.53 -25.93
CA THR A 173 -2.12 22.97 -25.92
C THR A 173 -1.35 23.74 -27.03
N LYS A 174 -0.66 23.02 -27.93
CA LYS A 174 0.19 23.58 -28.97
C LYS A 174 1.20 24.60 -28.41
N ASN A 175 1.93 24.21 -27.37
CA ASN A 175 2.93 25.02 -26.66
C ASN A 175 2.38 26.30 -25.98
N ASN A 176 1.08 26.40 -25.76
CA ASN A 176 0.48 27.54 -25.04
C ASN A 176 0.68 27.37 -23.54
N ARG A 177 1.71 28.05 -22.99
CA ARG A 177 2.13 27.91 -21.57
C ARG A 177 1.05 28.29 -20.56
N THR A 178 0.20 29.29 -20.89
CA THR A 178 -0.88 29.69 -19.99
C THR A 178 -1.96 28.60 -19.91
N ARG A 179 -2.35 28.09 -21.09
CA ARG A 179 -3.35 27.02 -21.16
C ARG A 179 -2.82 25.69 -20.60
N THR A 180 -1.53 25.40 -20.79
CA THR A 180 -0.85 24.25 -20.19
C THR A 180 -0.87 24.33 -18.66
N ALA A 181 -0.55 25.48 -18.08
CA ALA A 181 -0.56 25.69 -16.64
C ALA A 181 -1.97 25.50 -16.06
N GLN A 182 -3.00 26.02 -16.73
CA GLN A 182 -4.41 25.82 -16.36
C GLN A 182 -4.80 24.34 -16.42
N LEU A 183 -4.44 23.63 -17.51
CA LEU A 183 -4.73 22.21 -17.68
C LEU A 183 -4.10 21.34 -16.59
N LEU A 184 -2.89 21.69 -16.16
CA LEU A 184 -2.15 20.98 -15.12
C LEU A 184 -2.50 21.44 -13.69
N GLY A 185 -3.35 22.46 -13.52
CA GLY A 185 -3.71 23.00 -12.22
C GLY A 185 -2.55 23.70 -11.47
N ILE A 186 -1.53 24.21 -12.20
CA ILE A 186 -0.37 24.89 -11.64
C ILE A 186 -0.27 26.35 -12.15
N SER A 187 0.53 27.16 -11.44
CA SER A 187 0.79 28.53 -11.91
C SER A 187 1.72 28.54 -13.14
N VAL A 188 1.59 29.55 -14.01
CA VAL A 188 2.49 29.77 -15.15
C VAL A 188 3.95 29.93 -14.69
N ARG A 189 4.17 30.52 -13.52
CA ARG A 189 5.50 30.65 -12.89
C ARG A 189 6.06 29.27 -12.50
N THR A 190 5.24 28.41 -11.91
CA THR A 190 5.62 27.03 -11.56
C THR A 190 5.98 26.23 -12.80
N LEU A 191 5.17 26.32 -13.86
CA LEU A 191 5.45 25.65 -15.13
C LEU A 191 6.76 26.14 -15.75
N ARG A 192 7.03 27.46 -15.74
CA ARG A 192 8.28 28.03 -16.25
C ARG A 192 9.49 27.54 -15.46
N ASN A 193 9.40 27.48 -14.12
CA ASN A 193 10.49 27.00 -13.29
C ASN A 193 10.81 25.52 -13.58
N LYS A 194 9.78 24.69 -13.80
CA LYS A 194 9.95 23.26 -14.13
C LYS A 194 10.53 23.04 -15.53
N LEU A 195 10.21 23.91 -16.48
CA LEU A 195 10.78 23.88 -17.84
C LEU A 195 12.24 24.39 -17.89
N ASN A 196 12.59 25.36 -17.04
CA ASN A 196 13.90 26.03 -17.06
C ASN A 196 14.84 25.60 -15.91
N GLY A 197 14.41 24.67 -15.05
CA GLY A 197 15.21 24.17 -13.92
C GLY A 197 16.46 23.41 -14.33
N PRO A 198 17.37 23.06 -13.39
CA PRO A 198 18.65 22.39 -13.65
C PRO A 198 18.50 21.01 -14.33
N ARG A 199 17.30 20.48 -14.41
CA ARG A 199 16.89 19.30 -15.22
C ARG A 199 15.99 19.75 -16.36
N ARG A 200 16.54 20.51 -17.33
CA ARG A 200 15.83 21.05 -18.48
C ARG A 200 14.96 19.99 -19.17
N ILE A 201 13.68 20.32 -19.37
CA ILE A 201 12.78 19.60 -20.27
C ILE A 201 13.03 20.18 -21.66
N GLU A 202 13.75 19.45 -22.52
CA GLU A 202 13.90 19.84 -23.93
C GLU A 202 12.55 19.62 -24.62
N VAL A 203 11.97 20.72 -25.10
CA VAL A 203 10.80 20.71 -25.97
C VAL A 203 11.34 20.73 -27.39
N ALA A 204 11.15 19.64 -28.13
CA ALA A 204 11.46 19.53 -29.54
C ALA A 204 10.52 20.42 -30.39
#